data_f5adb8986feeb75ad1297275c4e11d2a
#
_entry.id   f5adb8986feeb75ad1297275c4e11d2a
#
_cell.length_a   1.000
_cell.length_b   1.000
_cell.length_c   1.000
_cell.angle_alpha   90.00
_cell.angle_beta   90.00
_cell.angle_gamma   90.00
#
_symmetry.space_group_name_H-M   'P 1'
#
loop_
_entity.id
_entity.type
_entity.pdbx_description
1 polymer ?
#
loop_
_entity_poly.entity_id
_entity_poly.type
_entity_poly.pdbx_seq_one_letter_code
_entity_poly.pdbx_strand_id
1 'polypeptide(L)'
;SVFNALKHIKNNSPKYVLIHDSARPIISKEVLNELMQFKKTNFNCVVPTLPINDAIRLTSNDKIKETLDKNDKVLIQTPQFCDYEILLNAHINSKKLYEDESALLLSQSFEIDTVKGNPKSLKLTYIEDLHLLEPHLLKNEQKYITKIGNGFDIHRFDINSNNNKNFIKLGGIKINSSKSLIAHSDADVLLHAVTDSILG
;
A
#
# COMPACT_ATOMS: atom_id res chain seq x y z
N SER A 1 8.86 2.63 17.51
CA SER A 1 8.60 1.31 16.88
C SER A 1 9.86 0.69 16.30
N VAL A 2 10.69 1.44 15.54
CA VAL A 2 11.94 0.93 14.92
C VAL A 2 12.90 0.37 15.95
N PHE A 3 13.17 1.11 17.03
CA PHE A 3 14.06 0.65 18.11
C PHE A 3 13.66 -0.73 18.68
N ASN A 4 12.36 -0.97 18.87
CA ASN A 4 11.89 -2.26 19.35
C ASN A 4 12.10 -3.38 18.33
N ALA A 5 11.91 -3.10 17.05
CA ALA A 5 12.20 -4.04 15.97
C ALA A 5 13.70 -4.37 15.92
N LEU A 6 14.57 -3.36 15.98
CA LEU A 6 16.03 -3.56 16.00
C LEU A 6 16.47 -4.45 17.18
N LYS A 7 15.92 -4.21 18.38
CA LYS A 7 16.22 -5.08 19.53
C LYS A 7 15.77 -6.53 19.33
N HIS A 8 14.61 -6.72 18.70
CA HIS A 8 14.05 -8.05 18.46
C HIS A 8 14.91 -8.88 17.49
N ILE A 9 15.45 -8.25 16.43
CA ILE A 9 16.28 -8.93 15.44
C ILE A 9 17.75 -9.07 15.83
N LYS A 10 18.15 -8.61 17.01
CA LYS A 10 19.54 -8.66 17.51
C LYS A 10 20.17 -10.05 17.41
N ASN A 11 19.39 -11.08 17.75
CA ASN A 11 19.87 -12.47 17.74
C ASN A 11 20.18 -12.99 16.32
N ASN A 12 19.66 -12.35 15.28
CA ASN A 12 19.94 -12.70 13.88
C ASN A 12 21.23 -12.06 13.36
N SER A 13 21.85 -11.17 14.16
CA SER A 13 23.09 -10.45 13.83
C SER A 13 23.10 -9.86 12.40
N PRO A 14 22.07 -9.11 11.99
CA PRO A 14 22.06 -8.52 10.66
C PRO A 14 23.17 -7.48 10.55
N LYS A 15 23.85 -7.42 9.41
CA LYS A 15 24.84 -6.38 9.16
C LYS A 15 24.18 -5.06 8.75
N TYR A 16 23.07 -5.15 8.03
CA TYR A 16 22.35 -3.99 7.50
C TYR A 16 20.85 -4.15 7.72
N VAL A 17 20.15 -3.03 7.76
CA VAL A 17 18.70 -2.95 7.82
C VAL A 17 18.15 -1.96 6.81
N LEU A 18 16.97 -2.26 6.30
CA LEU A 18 16.14 -1.34 5.52
C LEU A 18 14.94 -0.94 6.35
N ILE A 19 14.85 0.34 6.66
CA ILE A 19 13.70 0.90 7.39
C ILE A 19 12.76 1.52 6.38
N HIS A 20 11.54 1.02 6.34
CA HIS A 20 10.56 1.46 5.36
C HIS A 20 9.25 1.92 5.98
N ASP A 21 8.74 3.01 5.48
CA ASP A 21 7.47 3.61 5.87
C ASP A 21 6.30 2.78 5.31
N SER A 22 5.50 2.17 6.17
CA SER A 22 4.35 1.37 5.74
C SER A 22 3.31 2.19 4.94
N ALA A 23 3.34 3.51 5.09
CA ALA A 23 2.52 4.43 4.32
C ALA A 23 3.02 4.66 2.88
N ARG A 24 4.13 4.02 2.45
CA ARG A 24 4.63 4.06 1.06
C ARG A 24 4.48 2.69 0.41
N PRO A 25 3.35 2.38 -0.21
CA PRO A 25 3.08 1.04 -0.73
C PRO A 25 3.91 0.68 -1.97
N ILE A 26 4.52 1.68 -2.64
CA ILE A 26 5.32 1.46 -3.84
C ILE A 26 6.80 1.59 -3.51
N ILE A 27 7.53 0.49 -3.62
CA ILE A 27 8.98 0.45 -3.52
C ILE A 27 9.56 0.25 -4.92
N SER A 28 10.38 1.22 -5.39
CA SER A 28 11.04 1.12 -6.68
C SER A 28 12.20 0.12 -6.64
N LYS A 29 12.23 -0.80 -7.61
CA LYS A 29 13.34 -1.75 -7.77
C LYS A 29 14.66 -1.02 -8.06
N GLU A 30 14.60 0.07 -8.81
CA GLU A 30 15.77 0.89 -9.17
C GLU A 30 16.38 1.49 -7.90
N VAL A 31 15.54 2.10 -7.04
CA VAL A 31 15.98 2.65 -5.74
C VAL A 31 16.59 1.56 -4.87
N LEU A 32 15.94 0.39 -4.75
CA LEU A 32 16.50 -0.72 -3.99
C LEU A 32 17.85 -1.16 -4.52
N ASN A 33 18.02 -1.24 -5.85
CA ASN A 33 19.29 -1.64 -6.47
C ASN A 33 20.39 -0.62 -6.15
N GLU A 34 20.12 0.68 -6.23
CA GLU A 34 21.08 1.72 -5.88
C GLU A 34 21.48 1.64 -4.40
N LEU A 35 20.53 1.51 -3.49
CA LEU A 35 20.80 1.32 -2.06
C LEU A 35 21.69 0.09 -1.81
N MET A 36 21.41 -1.03 -2.49
CA MET A 36 22.16 -2.28 -2.29
C MET A 36 23.61 -2.19 -2.78
N GLN A 37 23.98 -1.26 -3.67
CA GLN A 37 25.37 -1.07 -4.11
C GLN A 37 26.26 -0.58 -2.96
N PHE A 38 25.70 0.15 -1.99
CA PHE A 38 26.43 0.62 -0.81
C PHE A 38 26.94 -0.48 0.09
N LYS A 39 26.42 -1.73 -0.02
CA LYS A 39 27.02 -2.89 0.68
C LYS A 39 28.51 -3.09 0.39
N LYS A 40 29.02 -2.53 -0.70
CA LYS A 40 30.43 -2.62 -1.12
C LYS A 40 31.28 -1.45 -0.61
N THR A 41 30.68 -0.49 0.05
CA THR A 41 31.33 0.71 0.58
C THR A 41 31.26 0.74 2.10
N ASN A 42 31.95 1.67 2.71
CA ASN A 42 31.78 1.99 4.12
C ASN A 42 30.77 3.13 4.22
N PHE A 43 29.61 2.90 4.81
CA PHE A 43 28.53 3.88 4.96
C PHE A 43 27.81 3.70 6.30
N ASN A 44 27.18 4.75 6.79
CA ASN A 44 26.38 4.72 8.01
C ASN A 44 24.90 4.51 7.68
N CYS A 45 24.38 5.34 6.80
CA CYS A 45 23.02 5.26 6.30
C CYS A 45 22.93 5.91 4.92
N VAL A 46 22.07 5.36 4.07
CA VAL A 46 21.80 5.87 2.71
C VAL A 46 20.31 6.06 2.55
N VAL A 47 19.89 7.22 2.05
CA VAL A 47 18.47 7.57 1.91
C VAL A 47 18.12 8.01 0.50
N PRO A 48 16.96 7.61 -0.03
CA PRO A 48 16.47 8.13 -1.30
C PRO A 48 15.97 9.56 -1.12
N THR A 49 16.30 10.43 -2.07
CA THR A 49 15.92 11.85 -2.03
C THR A 49 15.27 12.31 -3.31
N LEU A 50 14.38 13.29 -3.20
CA LEU A 50 13.80 14.01 -4.33
C LEU A 50 14.11 15.51 -4.19
N PRO A 51 14.35 16.22 -5.31
CA PRO A 51 14.46 17.66 -5.29
C PRO A 51 13.11 18.30 -4.95
N ILE A 52 13.15 19.48 -4.35
CA ILE A 52 11.96 20.29 -4.11
C ILE A 52 11.70 21.16 -5.33
N ASN A 53 10.58 20.94 -6.01
CA ASN A 53 10.23 21.70 -7.20
C ASN A 53 9.56 23.03 -6.87
N ASP A 54 8.71 23.05 -5.83
CA ASP A 54 7.95 24.23 -5.45
C ASP A 54 8.77 25.20 -4.59
N ALA A 55 8.31 26.45 -4.51
CA ALA A 55 8.92 27.45 -3.65
C ALA A 55 8.63 27.17 -2.17
N ILE A 56 9.67 27.22 -1.34
CA ILE A 56 9.56 27.00 0.11
C ILE A 56 9.45 28.34 0.84
N ARG A 57 8.56 28.40 1.81
CA ARG A 57 8.37 29.57 2.68
C ARG A 57 8.26 29.15 4.13
N LEU A 58 8.86 29.92 5.02
CA LEU A 58 8.52 29.85 6.44
C LEU A 58 7.22 30.61 6.69
N THR A 59 6.36 30.03 7.53
CA THR A 59 5.11 30.64 7.95
C THR A 59 5.05 30.76 9.46
N SER A 60 4.36 31.77 9.95
CA SER A 60 4.02 31.93 11.36
C SER A 60 2.69 32.67 11.46
N ASN A 61 1.73 32.14 12.24
CA ASN A 61 0.38 32.69 12.38
C ASN A 61 -0.29 32.96 11.02
N ASP A 62 -0.29 31.98 10.14
CA ASP A 62 -0.87 32.00 8.79
C ASP A 62 -0.32 33.09 7.84
N LYS A 63 0.86 33.66 8.19
CA LYS A 63 1.55 34.64 7.36
C LYS A 63 2.90 34.11 6.90
N ILE A 64 3.20 34.34 5.62
CA ILE A 64 4.54 34.07 5.07
C ILE A 64 5.53 35.03 5.72
N LYS A 65 6.63 34.49 6.24
CA LYS A 65 7.69 35.25 6.93
C LYS A 65 8.96 35.34 6.11
N GLU A 66 9.35 34.26 5.48
CA GLU A 66 10.65 34.15 4.84
C GLU A 66 10.60 33.27 3.61
N THR A 67 11.42 33.58 2.62
CA THR A 67 11.72 32.75 1.48
C THR A 67 12.92 31.87 1.79
N LEU A 68 12.79 30.54 1.64
CA LEU A 68 13.92 29.63 1.79
C LEU A 68 14.46 29.23 0.42
N ASP A 69 15.78 29.21 0.29
CA ASP A 69 16.41 28.62 -0.88
C ASP A 69 16.14 27.11 -0.88
N LYS A 70 15.73 26.58 -2.01
CA LYS A 70 15.40 25.16 -2.17
C LYS A 70 16.53 24.33 -2.82
N ASN A 71 17.57 24.99 -3.36
CA ASN A 71 18.59 24.31 -4.16
C ASN A 71 19.43 23.32 -3.35
N ASP A 72 19.57 23.56 -2.06
CA ASP A 72 20.30 22.70 -1.11
C ASP A 72 19.37 21.84 -0.25
N LYS A 73 18.08 21.77 -0.58
CA LYS A 73 17.07 21.04 0.18
C LYS A 73 16.47 19.91 -0.64
N VAL A 74 16.18 18.83 0.04
CA VAL A 74 15.61 17.63 -0.56
C VAL A 74 14.47 17.06 0.28
N LEU A 75 13.57 16.35 -0.38
CA LEU A 75 12.58 15.53 0.30
C LEU A 75 13.18 14.15 0.55
N ILE A 76 13.09 13.68 1.78
CA ILE A 76 13.57 12.37 2.19
C ILE A 76 12.50 11.33 1.94
N GLN A 77 12.90 10.20 1.38
CA GLN A 77 12.03 9.03 1.19
C GLN A 77 12.56 7.81 1.96
N THR A 78 11.81 6.75 1.91
CA THR A 78 12.19 5.43 2.39
C THR A 78 12.07 4.39 1.24
N PRO A 79 12.77 3.25 1.29
CA PRO A 79 13.53 2.69 2.42
C PRO A 79 14.84 3.44 2.73
N GLN A 80 15.16 3.59 4.01
CA GLN A 80 16.45 4.06 4.48
C GLN A 80 17.34 2.84 4.77
N PHE A 81 18.52 2.77 4.16
CA PHE A 81 19.43 1.65 4.26
C PHE A 81 20.56 1.99 5.21
N CYS A 82 20.62 1.34 6.36
CA CYS A 82 21.53 1.69 7.43
C CYS A 82 22.39 0.49 7.89
N ASP A 83 23.57 0.77 8.39
CA ASP A 83 24.33 -0.19 9.19
C ASP A 83 23.56 -0.48 10.48
N TYR A 84 23.38 -1.76 10.79
CA TYR A 84 22.54 -2.18 11.90
C TYR A 84 23.09 -1.75 13.25
N GLU A 85 24.40 -1.96 13.49
CA GLU A 85 25.01 -1.66 14.79
C GLU A 85 25.06 -0.16 15.05
N ILE A 86 25.39 0.63 14.03
CA ILE A 86 25.39 2.09 14.11
C ILE A 86 23.98 2.58 14.48
N LEU A 87 22.97 2.10 13.76
CA LEU A 87 21.57 2.54 13.99
C LEU A 87 21.06 2.09 15.37
N LEU A 88 21.35 0.85 15.78
CA LEU A 88 20.95 0.35 17.10
C LEU A 88 21.58 1.19 18.22
N ASN A 89 22.88 1.47 18.13
CA ASN A 89 23.59 2.28 19.11
C ASN A 89 23.07 3.73 19.14
N ALA A 90 22.75 4.30 17.99
CA ALA A 90 22.15 5.63 17.91
C ALA A 90 20.82 5.69 18.66
N HIS A 91 19.97 4.67 18.50
CA HIS A 91 18.72 4.57 19.27
C HIS A 91 18.93 4.38 20.78
N ILE A 92 19.92 3.59 21.17
CA ILE A 92 20.25 3.39 22.62
C ILE A 92 20.69 4.71 23.26
N ASN A 93 21.50 5.49 22.56
CA ASN A 93 22.06 6.74 23.06
C ASN A 93 21.11 7.93 22.96
N SER A 94 20.02 7.82 22.19
CA SER A 94 19.06 8.89 22.00
C SER A 94 18.05 8.98 23.14
N LYS A 95 17.84 10.22 23.63
CA LYS A 95 16.79 10.57 24.59
C LYS A 95 15.61 11.27 23.92
N LYS A 96 15.69 11.54 22.61
CA LYS A 96 14.67 12.27 21.84
C LYS A 96 14.07 11.36 20.77
N LEU A 97 12.85 11.69 20.34
CA LEU A 97 12.24 11.11 19.16
C LEU A 97 12.65 11.96 17.94
N TYR A 98 12.95 11.29 16.84
CA TYR A 98 13.27 11.88 15.56
C TYR A 98 12.24 11.43 14.52
N GLU A 99 12.10 12.19 13.45
CA GLU A 99 11.12 11.92 12.41
C GLU A 99 11.45 10.66 11.61
N ASP A 100 12.76 10.41 11.41
CA ASP A 100 13.28 9.23 10.71
C ASP A 100 14.69 8.87 11.21
N GLU A 101 15.26 7.79 10.65
CA GLU A 101 16.56 7.25 11.06
C GLU A 101 17.71 8.16 10.61
N SER A 102 17.57 8.82 9.48
CA SER A 102 18.59 9.76 9.00
C SER A 102 18.70 10.98 9.91
N ALA A 103 17.57 11.52 10.40
CA ALA A 103 17.56 12.62 11.35
C ALA A 103 18.19 12.22 12.70
N LEU A 104 17.92 10.99 13.17
CA LEU A 104 18.55 10.45 14.37
C LEU A 104 20.08 10.39 14.21
N LEU A 105 20.58 9.82 13.13
CA LEU A 105 22.00 9.66 12.87
C LEU A 105 22.71 10.99 12.66
N LEU A 106 22.11 11.93 11.91
CA LEU A 106 22.61 13.30 11.74
C LEU A 106 22.77 14.02 13.09
N SER A 107 21.83 13.81 14.03
CA SER A 107 21.91 14.43 15.38
C SER A 107 23.12 13.97 16.18
N GLN A 108 23.71 12.83 15.80
CA GLN A 108 24.90 12.24 16.41
C GLN A 108 26.16 12.40 15.52
N SER A 109 26.08 13.32 14.55
CA SER A 109 27.18 13.68 13.64
C SER A 109 27.63 12.55 12.68
N PHE A 110 26.74 11.60 12.38
CA PHE A 110 26.99 10.64 11.32
C PHE A 110 26.70 11.27 9.94
N GLU A 111 27.51 10.95 8.96
CA GLU A 111 27.27 11.30 7.55
C GLU A 111 26.19 10.40 6.96
N ILE A 112 25.33 10.99 6.14
CA ILE A 112 24.23 10.30 5.46
C ILE A 112 24.43 10.44 3.95
N ASP A 113 24.59 9.31 3.29
CA ASP A 113 24.64 9.26 1.83
C ASP A 113 23.23 9.34 1.22
N THR A 114 23.17 9.79 -0.03
CA THR A 114 21.90 9.88 -0.75
C THR A 114 21.93 9.15 -2.08
N VAL A 115 20.77 8.62 -2.47
CA VAL A 115 20.52 8.12 -3.83
C VAL A 115 19.29 8.83 -4.39
N LYS A 116 19.14 8.78 -5.72
CA LYS A 116 17.97 9.34 -6.38
C LYS A 116 16.72 8.57 -5.98
N GLY A 117 15.73 9.26 -5.41
CA GLY A 117 14.43 8.72 -5.07
C GLY A 117 13.51 8.53 -6.28
N ASN A 118 12.31 8.02 -6.03
CA ASN A 118 11.29 7.81 -7.05
C ASN A 118 10.01 8.57 -6.69
N PRO A 119 9.51 9.49 -7.56
CA PRO A 119 8.27 10.22 -7.29
C PRO A 119 7.05 9.31 -7.07
N LYS A 120 7.06 8.08 -7.60
CA LYS A 120 5.98 7.10 -7.39
C LYS A 120 5.97 6.51 -5.96
N SER A 121 7.08 6.62 -5.22
CA SER A 121 7.15 6.23 -3.80
C SER A 121 6.50 7.30 -2.90
N LEU A 122 5.30 7.74 -3.27
CA LEU A 122 4.50 8.70 -2.52
C LEU A 122 4.12 8.13 -1.15
N LYS A 123 4.12 8.97 -0.12
CA LYS A 123 3.61 8.64 1.21
C LYS A 123 2.11 8.92 1.24
N LEU A 124 1.31 7.92 1.53
CA LEU A 124 -0.12 8.07 1.81
C LEU A 124 -0.31 8.85 3.11
N THR A 125 -0.61 10.12 3.00
CA THR A 125 -0.84 11.03 4.13
C THR A 125 -2.31 11.44 4.19
N TYR A 126 -2.92 11.66 3.04
CA TYR A 126 -4.32 12.05 2.87
C TYR A 126 -5.06 10.99 2.05
N ILE A 127 -6.39 10.96 2.17
CA ILE A 127 -7.21 10.01 1.43
C ILE A 127 -7.09 10.21 -0.09
N GLU A 128 -6.87 11.44 -0.51
CA GLU A 128 -6.70 11.83 -1.92
C GLU A 128 -5.45 11.21 -2.55
N ASP A 129 -4.40 10.94 -1.75
CA ASP A 129 -3.17 10.31 -2.23
C ASP A 129 -3.42 8.89 -2.77
N LEU A 130 -4.49 8.23 -2.29
CA LEU A 130 -4.86 6.90 -2.74
C LEU A 130 -5.18 6.89 -4.24
N HIS A 131 -5.90 7.90 -4.73
CA HIS A 131 -6.24 8.02 -6.16
C HIS A 131 -5.01 8.19 -7.04
N LEU A 132 -3.94 8.82 -6.52
CA LEU A 132 -2.68 8.97 -7.24
C LEU A 132 -1.91 7.65 -7.32
N LEU A 133 -2.04 6.78 -6.32
CA LEU A 133 -1.33 5.51 -6.24
C LEU A 133 -2.09 4.35 -6.88
N GLU A 134 -3.41 4.39 -6.89
CA GLU A 134 -4.25 3.32 -7.41
C GLU A 134 -3.86 2.84 -8.82
N PRO A 135 -3.60 3.72 -9.83
CA PRO A 135 -3.17 3.28 -11.15
C PRO A 135 -1.83 2.55 -11.15
N HIS A 136 -0.98 2.78 -10.14
CA HIS A 136 0.33 2.16 -10.01
C HIS A 136 0.27 0.83 -9.23
N LEU A 137 -0.64 0.72 -8.28
CA LEU A 137 -0.88 -0.51 -7.51
C LEU A 137 -1.61 -1.55 -8.37
N LEU A 138 -2.59 -1.12 -9.15
CA LEU A 138 -3.37 -2.01 -10.01
C LEU A 138 -2.63 -2.44 -11.28
N LYS A 139 -1.58 -1.74 -11.71
CA LYS A 139 -0.81 -2.10 -12.91
C LYS A 139 -0.02 -3.40 -12.82
N ASN A 140 0.18 -3.95 -11.64
CA ASN A 140 0.97 -5.20 -11.48
C ASN A 140 0.14 -6.47 -11.47
N GLU A 141 -1.18 -6.38 -11.40
CA GLU A 141 -2.05 -7.56 -11.44
C GLU A 141 -3.38 -7.21 -12.11
N GLN A 142 -3.46 -7.46 -13.34
CA GLN A 142 -4.60 -7.85 -14.14
C GLN A 142 -4.50 -7.22 -15.53
N LYS A 143 -3.94 -7.98 -16.44
CA LYS A 143 -4.57 -8.02 -17.76
C LYS A 143 -6.01 -8.45 -17.48
N TYR A 144 -6.94 -7.49 -17.44
CA TYR A 144 -8.36 -7.82 -17.48
C TYR A 144 -8.59 -8.59 -18.79
N ILE A 145 -8.73 -9.90 -18.68
CA ILE A 145 -9.16 -10.72 -19.79
C ILE A 145 -10.68 -10.61 -19.75
N THR A 146 -11.27 -9.87 -20.65
CA THR A 146 -12.72 -9.89 -20.85
C THR A 146 -13.09 -11.29 -21.30
N LYS A 147 -13.89 -11.97 -20.51
CA LYS A 147 -14.49 -13.27 -20.86
C LYS A 147 -15.99 -13.05 -21.05
N ILE A 148 -16.53 -13.72 -22.02
CA ILE A 148 -17.97 -13.73 -22.28
C ILE A 148 -18.43 -15.16 -22.03
N GLY A 149 -19.42 -15.35 -21.18
CA GLY A 149 -20.05 -16.62 -20.90
C GLY A 149 -21.55 -16.53 -21.13
N ASN A 150 -22.15 -17.63 -21.54
CA ASN A 150 -23.60 -17.79 -21.64
C ASN A 150 -24.05 -18.83 -20.62
N GLY A 151 -25.05 -18.49 -19.82
CA GLY A 151 -25.66 -19.41 -18.89
C GLY A 151 -27.16 -19.48 -19.12
N PHE A 152 -27.71 -20.65 -18.93
CA PHE A 152 -29.12 -20.92 -19.12
C PHE A 152 -29.63 -21.93 -18.12
N ASP A 153 -30.71 -21.60 -17.42
CA ASP A 153 -31.38 -22.50 -16.48
C ASP A 153 -32.90 -22.37 -16.58
N ILE A 154 -33.60 -23.46 -16.33
CA ILE A 154 -35.06 -23.55 -16.37
C ILE A 154 -35.59 -24.20 -15.10
N HIS A 155 -36.45 -23.52 -14.38
CA HIS A 155 -37.22 -24.12 -13.30
C HIS A 155 -38.71 -24.14 -13.62
N ARG A 156 -39.38 -25.24 -13.27
CA ARG A 156 -40.83 -25.39 -13.44
C ARG A 156 -41.57 -24.70 -12.33
N PHE A 157 -42.67 -24.05 -12.65
CA PHE A 157 -43.63 -23.63 -11.63
C PHE A 157 -44.32 -24.85 -10.99
N ASP A 158 -44.44 -24.78 -9.68
CA ASP A 158 -45.26 -25.76 -8.95
C ASP A 158 -46.74 -25.39 -9.12
N ILE A 159 -47.42 -26.20 -9.92
CA ILE A 159 -48.86 -26.00 -10.21
C ILE A 159 -49.75 -26.61 -9.13
N ASN A 160 -49.21 -27.58 -8.33
CA ASN A 160 -49.98 -28.38 -7.41
C ASN A 160 -49.69 -28.07 -5.93
N SER A 161 -48.78 -27.16 -5.63
CA SER A 161 -48.44 -26.89 -4.24
C SER A 161 -49.43 -25.95 -3.57
N ASN A 162 -50.07 -26.48 -2.54
CA ASN A 162 -50.66 -25.67 -1.48
C ASN A 162 -49.61 -25.02 -0.57
N ASN A 163 -48.35 -24.91 -1.07
CA ASN A 163 -47.31 -24.25 -0.31
C ASN A 163 -47.54 -22.73 -0.27
N ASN A 164 -47.75 -22.20 0.93
CA ASN A 164 -48.00 -20.79 1.25
C ASN A 164 -46.79 -19.85 0.87
N LYS A 165 -45.94 -20.22 -0.09
CA LYS A 165 -44.90 -19.35 -0.59
C LYS A 165 -45.47 -18.50 -1.72
N ASN A 166 -45.93 -17.32 -1.40
CA ASN A 166 -46.44 -16.33 -2.35
C ASN A 166 -45.30 -15.52 -3.01
N PHE A 167 -44.16 -16.13 -3.24
CA PHE A 167 -43.02 -15.47 -3.89
C PHE A 167 -42.13 -16.48 -4.62
N ILE A 168 -41.40 -15.98 -5.62
CA ILE A 168 -40.25 -16.64 -6.25
C ILE A 168 -39.00 -15.84 -5.86
N LYS A 169 -37.81 -16.48 -5.95
CA LYS A 169 -36.52 -15.85 -5.67
C LYS A 169 -35.74 -15.73 -6.98
N LEU A 170 -35.31 -14.51 -7.34
CA LEU A 170 -34.49 -14.24 -8.52
C LEU A 170 -33.34 -13.28 -8.13
N GLY A 171 -32.11 -13.74 -8.30
CA GLY A 171 -30.91 -12.96 -7.94
C GLY A 171 -30.87 -12.62 -6.44
N GLY A 172 -31.35 -13.52 -5.58
CA GLY A 172 -31.44 -13.28 -4.13
C GLY A 172 -32.65 -12.45 -3.69
N ILE A 173 -33.39 -11.83 -4.61
CA ILE A 173 -34.53 -10.95 -4.32
C ILE A 173 -35.84 -11.76 -4.34
N LYS A 174 -36.68 -11.56 -3.34
CA LYS A 174 -38.03 -12.13 -3.29
C LYS A 174 -38.98 -11.31 -4.14
N ILE A 175 -39.64 -11.96 -5.11
CA ILE A 175 -40.62 -11.34 -6.01
C ILE A 175 -41.98 -12.01 -5.73
N ASN A 176 -43.02 -11.22 -5.45
CA ASN A 176 -44.35 -11.75 -5.25
C ASN A 176 -44.84 -12.56 -6.43
N SER A 177 -45.34 -13.75 -6.18
CA SER A 177 -45.83 -14.66 -7.23
C SER A 177 -46.93 -15.55 -6.64
N SER A 178 -47.96 -15.80 -7.42
CA SER A 178 -48.99 -16.75 -7.05
C SER A 178 -48.55 -18.23 -7.15
N LYS A 179 -47.35 -18.47 -7.68
CA LYS A 179 -46.78 -19.81 -7.88
C LYS A 179 -45.37 -19.86 -7.36
N SER A 180 -44.95 -20.96 -6.77
CA SER A 180 -43.57 -21.25 -6.40
C SER A 180 -42.81 -21.99 -7.52
N LEU A 181 -41.50 -22.05 -7.44
CA LEU A 181 -40.67 -22.85 -8.34
C LEU A 181 -40.39 -24.21 -7.71
N ILE A 182 -40.32 -25.27 -8.57
CA ILE A 182 -39.87 -26.61 -8.16
C ILE A 182 -38.37 -26.66 -8.35
N ALA A 183 -37.62 -26.89 -7.26
CA ALA A 183 -36.16 -27.07 -7.32
C ALA A 183 -35.68 -27.87 -6.11
N HIS A 184 -34.50 -28.49 -6.23
CA HIS A 184 -33.78 -29.15 -5.15
C HIS A 184 -32.95 -28.20 -4.30
N SER A 185 -32.85 -26.92 -4.71
CA SER A 185 -32.11 -25.84 -4.07
C SER A 185 -33.06 -24.73 -3.59
N ASP A 186 -32.55 -23.51 -3.50
CA ASP A 186 -33.34 -22.30 -3.18
C ASP A 186 -34.24 -21.82 -4.34
N ALA A 187 -34.19 -22.50 -5.48
CA ALA A 187 -34.95 -22.22 -6.70
C ALA A 187 -34.61 -20.87 -7.38
N ASP A 188 -33.45 -20.33 -7.14
CA ASP A 188 -33.03 -19.08 -7.77
C ASP A 188 -32.45 -19.34 -9.17
N VAL A 189 -33.33 -19.44 -10.16
CA VAL A 189 -32.98 -19.76 -11.56
C VAL A 189 -32.02 -18.74 -12.16
N LEU A 190 -32.08 -17.48 -11.72
CA LEU A 190 -31.18 -16.42 -12.21
C LEU A 190 -29.75 -16.64 -11.73
N LEU A 191 -29.56 -16.95 -10.45
CA LEU A 191 -28.21 -17.24 -9.92
C LEU A 191 -27.63 -18.50 -10.52
N HIS A 192 -28.43 -19.52 -10.80
CA HIS A 192 -27.96 -20.73 -11.49
C HIS A 192 -27.47 -20.40 -12.92
N ALA A 193 -28.26 -19.64 -13.70
CA ALA A 193 -27.86 -19.22 -15.02
C ALA A 193 -26.59 -18.34 -15.03
N VAL A 194 -26.44 -17.44 -14.04
CA VAL A 194 -25.20 -16.66 -13.86
C VAL A 194 -24.02 -17.58 -13.53
N THR A 195 -24.20 -18.54 -12.66
CA THR A 195 -23.15 -19.52 -12.32
C THR A 195 -22.69 -20.30 -13.53
N ASP A 196 -23.64 -20.80 -14.34
CA ASP A 196 -23.33 -21.51 -15.60
C ASP A 196 -22.56 -20.61 -16.57
N SER A 197 -22.92 -19.34 -16.68
CA SER A 197 -22.20 -18.39 -17.53
C SER A 197 -20.76 -18.12 -17.09
N ILE A 198 -20.45 -18.27 -15.80
CA ILE A 198 -19.11 -18.09 -15.24
C ILE A 198 -18.26 -19.36 -15.42
N LEU A 199 -18.88 -20.52 -15.29
CA LEU A 199 -18.20 -21.81 -15.38
C LEU A 199 -17.95 -22.28 -16.83
N GLY A 200 -18.67 -21.76 -17.78
CA GLY A 200 -18.50 -21.98 -19.22
C GLY A 200 -19.29 -23.16 -19.73
#